data_1642b4dfaaa803b45fe7d2c168614df5
#
_entry.id   1642b4dfaaa803b45fe7d2c168614df5
#
_cell.length_a   1.000
_cell.length_b   1.000
_cell.length_c   1.000
_cell.angle_alpha   90.00
_cell.angle_beta   90.00
_cell.angle_gamma   90.00
#
_symmetry.space_group_name_H-M   'P 1'
#
loop_
_entity.id
_entity.type
_entity.pdbx_description
1 polymer ?
#
loop_
_entity_poly.entity_id
_entity_poly.type
_entity_poly.pdbx_seq_one_letter_code
_entity_poly.pdbx_strand_id
1 'polypeptide(L)'
;MYKSDKVAEIIKELAKTKGIQLKTMLVELQLNKNTLSNMYKGSMLKADSLARISDYLDCSIDFLMGRTDDPTWRKATKNTAKVITKSPILSEKFEEPKIMLPYYPQSASAGNGNYLFESSSEWRNVPKNSKTEDADFMLMISGNSMSPKFSDGDIVLVKKTPSIFEGEIGIFYIDGDAFIKQMGNGELISLNPDYPNISLKNCNDVRCFGQVIGILDV
;
A
#
# COMPACT_ATOMS: atom_id res chain seq x y z
N MET A 1 16.37 30.17 -3.30
CA MET A 1 16.75 29.56 -4.59
C MET A 1 17.79 28.48 -4.28
N TYR A 2 17.53 27.21 -4.66
CA TYR A 2 18.46 26.11 -4.40
C TYR A 2 19.69 26.26 -5.29
N LYS A 3 20.88 26.15 -4.70
CA LYS A 3 22.13 26.28 -5.44
C LYS A 3 22.65 24.91 -5.84
N SER A 4 22.92 24.72 -7.12
CA SER A 4 23.40 23.44 -7.69
C SER A 4 24.76 22.99 -7.17
N ASP A 5 25.63 23.95 -6.81
CA ASP A 5 26.94 23.73 -6.20
C ASP A 5 26.80 23.05 -4.81
N LYS A 6 25.86 23.52 -3.97
CA LYS A 6 25.58 22.88 -2.67
C LYS A 6 25.07 21.45 -2.81
N VAL A 7 24.15 21.22 -3.75
CA VAL A 7 23.64 19.86 -4.02
C VAL A 7 24.79 18.93 -4.48
N ALA A 8 25.68 19.40 -5.34
CA ALA A 8 26.84 18.65 -5.78
C ALA A 8 27.81 18.31 -4.64
N GLU A 9 27.98 19.22 -3.68
CA GLU A 9 28.81 19.03 -2.50
C GLU A 9 28.22 17.97 -1.57
N ILE A 10 26.94 18.02 -1.29
CA ILE A 10 26.22 17.01 -0.47
C ILE A 10 26.36 15.61 -1.12
N ILE A 11 26.13 15.51 -2.43
CA ILE A 11 26.29 14.23 -3.17
C ILE A 11 27.71 13.70 -3.01
N LYS A 12 28.72 14.57 -3.16
CA LYS A 12 30.14 14.18 -3.07
C LYS A 12 30.51 13.73 -1.65
N GLU A 13 30.10 14.45 -0.63
CA GLU A 13 30.36 14.10 0.77
C GLU A 13 29.67 12.81 1.18
N LEU A 14 28.41 12.64 0.81
CA LEU A 14 27.66 11.42 1.13
C LEU A 14 28.27 10.20 0.44
N ALA A 15 28.62 10.31 -0.84
CA ALA A 15 29.31 9.24 -1.56
C ALA A 15 30.65 8.87 -0.90
N LYS A 16 31.43 9.88 -0.48
CA LYS A 16 32.69 9.67 0.25
C LYS A 16 32.46 8.96 1.59
N THR A 17 31.48 9.37 2.36
CA THR A 17 31.14 8.77 3.65
C THR A 17 30.71 7.30 3.51
N LYS A 18 30.02 6.98 2.41
CA LYS A 18 29.59 5.61 2.09
C LYS A 18 30.63 4.78 1.35
N GLY A 19 31.83 5.31 1.10
CA GLY A 19 32.90 4.61 0.37
C GLY A 19 32.59 4.39 -1.12
N ILE A 20 31.67 5.16 -1.70
CA ILE A 20 31.23 5.03 -3.08
C ILE A 20 32.09 5.91 -3.98
N GLN A 21 32.64 5.31 -5.04
CA GLN A 21 33.38 6.08 -6.07
C GLN A 21 32.39 6.83 -6.97
N LEU A 22 32.46 8.15 -7.01
CA LEU A 22 31.60 9.00 -7.83
C LEU A 22 31.57 8.63 -9.31
N LYS A 23 32.74 8.23 -9.88
CA LYS A 23 32.82 7.81 -11.29
C LYS A 23 31.97 6.56 -11.53
N THR A 24 32.07 5.56 -10.67
CA THR A 24 31.32 4.31 -10.75
C THR A 24 29.82 4.59 -10.62
N MET A 25 29.42 5.38 -9.62
CA MET A 25 28.02 5.78 -9.42
C MET A 25 27.44 6.47 -10.68
N LEU A 26 28.15 7.42 -11.26
CA LEU A 26 27.67 8.13 -12.46
C LEU A 26 27.53 7.20 -13.67
N VAL A 27 28.43 6.24 -13.84
CA VAL A 27 28.36 5.24 -14.91
C VAL A 27 27.18 4.30 -14.72
N GLU A 28 27.00 3.74 -13.51
CA GLU A 28 25.90 2.84 -13.19
C GLU A 28 24.52 3.52 -13.31
N LEU A 29 24.45 4.79 -12.96
CA LEU A 29 23.25 5.61 -13.13
C LEU A 29 23.09 6.13 -14.57
N GLN A 30 23.99 5.78 -15.52
CA GLN A 30 23.98 6.28 -16.89
C GLN A 30 23.97 7.82 -16.98
N LEU A 31 24.62 8.47 -16.03
CA LEU A 31 24.78 9.92 -15.99
C LEU A 31 26.12 10.34 -16.62
N ASN A 32 26.16 11.54 -17.19
CA ASN A 32 27.38 12.05 -17.79
C ASN A 32 28.49 12.21 -16.72
N LYS A 33 29.72 11.81 -17.05
CA LYS A 33 30.88 11.94 -16.16
C LYS A 33 31.13 13.36 -15.65
N ASN A 34 30.67 14.36 -16.40
CA ASN A 34 30.81 15.78 -16.06
C ASN A 34 29.63 16.33 -15.28
N THR A 35 28.65 15.48 -14.87
CA THR A 35 27.42 15.90 -14.19
C THR A 35 27.71 16.78 -12.98
N LEU A 36 28.54 16.34 -12.05
CA LEU A 36 28.89 17.12 -10.87
C LEU A 36 29.67 18.41 -11.20
N SER A 37 30.60 18.33 -12.17
CA SER A 37 31.32 19.52 -12.62
C SER A 37 30.40 20.58 -13.23
N ASN A 38 29.37 20.16 -13.94
CA ASN A 38 28.37 21.06 -14.50
C ASN A 38 27.48 21.68 -13.41
N MET A 39 27.22 20.94 -12.33
CA MET A 39 26.47 21.47 -11.17
C MET A 39 27.25 22.58 -10.46
N TYR A 40 28.56 22.44 -10.33
CA TYR A 40 29.42 23.54 -9.80
C TYR A 40 29.44 24.77 -10.71
N LYS A 41 29.09 24.60 -12.01
CA LYS A 41 28.96 25.71 -12.97
C LYS A 41 27.54 26.30 -13.04
N GLY A 42 26.64 25.87 -12.12
CA GLY A 42 25.28 26.38 -12.03
C GLY A 42 24.20 25.54 -12.71
N SER A 43 24.56 24.41 -13.35
CA SER A 43 23.55 23.52 -13.96
C SER A 43 22.89 22.65 -12.91
N MET A 44 21.56 22.71 -12.80
CA MET A 44 20.81 21.84 -11.91
C MET A 44 20.49 20.51 -12.59
N LEU A 45 20.50 19.41 -11.82
CA LEU A 45 20.04 18.11 -12.27
C LEU A 45 18.53 18.08 -12.56
N LYS A 46 18.12 17.28 -13.52
CA LYS A 46 16.71 16.96 -13.70
C LYS A 46 16.19 16.16 -12.50
N ALA A 47 14.91 16.27 -12.21
CA ALA A 47 14.30 15.58 -11.08
C ALA A 47 14.52 14.06 -11.11
N ASP A 48 14.42 13.44 -12.29
CA ASP A 48 14.69 12.01 -12.49
C ASP A 48 16.12 11.63 -12.07
N SER A 49 17.12 12.39 -12.53
CA SER A 49 18.53 12.13 -12.20
C SER A 49 18.80 12.30 -10.70
N LEU A 50 18.14 13.28 -10.07
CA LEU A 50 18.25 13.52 -8.64
C LEU A 50 17.62 12.38 -7.83
N ALA A 51 16.46 11.87 -8.27
CA ALA A 51 15.80 10.71 -7.66
C ALA A 51 16.70 9.46 -7.73
N ARG A 52 17.28 9.16 -8.91
CA ARG A 52 18.17 8.01 -9.09
C ARG A 52 19.44 8.11 -8.24
N ILE A 53 20.00 9.30 -8.05
CA ILE A 53 21.14 9.51 -7.15
C ILE A 53 20.72 9.32 -5.69
N SER A 54 19.54 9.80 -5.29
CA SER A 54 19.02 9.62 -3.94
C SER A 54 18.78 8.16 -3.60
N ASP A 55 18.20 7.39 -4.53
CA ASP A 55 18.01 5.94 -4.40
C ASP A 55 19.34 5.19 -4.29
N TYR A 56 20.32 5.54 -5.12
CA TYR A 56 21.65 4.92 -5.11
C TYR A 56 22.43 5.19 -3.82
N LEU A 57 22.32 6.42 -3.34
CA LEU A 57 22.97 6.84 -2.09
C LEU A 57 22.12 6.51 -0.84
N ASP A 58 20.96 5.86 -1.00
CA ASP A 58 20.03 5.55 0.09
C ASP A 58 19.81 6.76 1.01
N CYS A 59 19.33 7.84 0.41
CA CYS A 59 19.02 9.10 1.12
C CYS A 59 17.80 9.78 0.52
N SER A 60 17.24 10.77 1.22
CA SER A 60 16.11 11.54 0.69
C SER A 60 16.56 12.61 -0.32
N ILE A 61 15.67 12.92 -1.28
CA ILE A 61 15.88 14.05 -2.19
C ILE A 61 15.99 15.37 -1.39
N ASP A 62 15.22 15.50 -0.31
CA ASP A 62 15.25 16.68 0.56
C ASP A 62 16.59 16.84 1.26
N PHE A 63 17.22 15.74 1.64
CA PHE A 63 18.60 15.77 2.15
C PHE A 63 19.58 16.23 1.06
N LEU A 64 19.51 15.69 -0.16
CA LEU A 64 20.35 16.13 -1.27
C LEU A 64 20.13 17.60 -1.63
N MET A 65 18.90 18.10 -1.45
CA MET A 65 18.57 19.50 -1.69
C MET A 65 18.95 20.42 -0.52
N GLY A 66 19.48 19.86 0.58
CA GLY A 66 19.84 20.60 1.78
C GLY A 66 18.64 21.19 2.54
N ARG A 67 17.47 20.54 2.45
CA ARG A 67 16.25 20.92 3.18
C ARG A 67 16.17 20.30 4.56
N THR A 68 16.90 19.21 4.78
CA THR A 68 16.98 18.47 6.03
C THR A 68 18.40 17.98 6.24
N ASP A 69 18.82 17.84 7.50
CA ASP A 69 20.10 17.25 7.89
C ASP A 69 19.99 15.74 8.09
N ASP A 70 18.77 15.17 8.00
CA ASP A 70 18.52 13.74 8.12
C ASP A 70 18.54 13.08 6.74
N PRO A 71 19.52 12.21 6.46
CA PRO A 71 19.62 11.49 5.19
C PRO A 71 18.53 10.39 5.04
N THR A 72 17.87 9.97 6.12
CA THR A 72 16.95 8.83 6.10
C THR A 72 15.57 9.25 5.56
N TRP A 73 15.13 8.66 4.46
CA TRP A 73 13.82 8.98 3.89
C TRP A 73 12.83 7.82 3.81
N ARG A 74 13.24 6.59 4.08
CA ARG A 74 12.38 5.41 3.88
C ARG A 74 12.30 4.44 5.06
N LYS A 75 12.61 4.86 6.27
CA LYS A 75 12.33 4.04 7.45
C LYS A 75 11.57 4.81 8.52
N ALA A 76 10.42 5.34 8.19
CA ALA A 76 9.34 5.37 9.17
C ALA A 76 8.72 3.97 9.25
N THR A 77 9.53 2.95 9.52
CA THR A 77 9.06 1.71 10.08
C THR A 77 8.68 2.00 11.52
N LYS A 78 7.40 1.87 11.83
CA LYS A 78 6.82 1.51 13.13
C LYS A 78 7.85 1.48 14.27
N ASN A 79 8.00 2.58 14.99
CA ASN A 79 8.49 2.77 16.34
C ASN A 79 9.50 3.93 16.46
N THR A 80 9.02 5.16 16.41
CA THR A 80 9.64 6.24 17.19
C THR A 80 8.66 7.41 17.32
N ALA A 81 7.57 7.18 18.03
CA ALA A 81 6.88 8.27 18.71
C ALA A 81 7.63 8.53 20.03
N LYS A 82 8.77 9.21 19.97
CA LYS A 82 9.30 9.95 21.13
C LYS A 82 10.45 10.84 20.71
N VAL A 83 10.29 12.10 21.10
CA VAL A 83 11.29 13.18 21.17
C VAL A 83 11.53 13.95 19.88
N ILE A 84 10.66 14.92 19.58
CA ILE A 84 11.11 16.26 19.19
C ILE A 84 10.30 17.27 20.03
N THR A 85 10.89 17.72 21.11
CA THR A 85 10.41 18.88 21.86
C THR A 85 11.13 20.14 21.34
N LYS A 86 10.31 21.13 20.99
CA LYS A 86 10.58 22.58 20.91
C LYS A 86 11.09 23.15 19.59
N SER A 87 10.15 23.49 18.73
CA SER A 87 10.08 24.83 18.15
C SER A 87 8.61 25.13 17.77
N PRO A 88 8.05 26.32 18.09
CA PRO A 88 6.65 26.61 17.85
C PRO A 88 6.50 27.23 16.46
N ILE A 89 6.35 26.43 15.45
CA ILE A 89 5.86 26.85 14.15
C ILE A 89 4.75 25.90 13.75
N LEU A 90 3.52 26.40 13.80
CA LEU A 90 2.26 25.87 13.30
C LEU A 90 2.25 24.35 13.00
N SER A 91 1.67 23.60 13.91
CA SER A 91 1.18 22.24 13.66
C SER A 91 -0.04 22.30 12.73
N GLU A 92 0.16 22.55 11.46
CA GLU A 92 -0.74 21.99 10.49
C GLU A 92 -0.43 20.48 10.48
N LYS A 93 -1.28 19.72 11.18
CA LYS A 93 -1.40 18.28 10.97
C LYS A 93 -1.65 18.12 9.48
N PHE A 94 -0.62 17.68 8.74
CA PHE A 94 -0.84 17.06 7.45
C PHE A 94 -1.63 15.77 7.76
N GLU A 95 -2.95 15.89 7.78
CA GLU A 95 -3.80 14.71 7.78
C GLU A 95 -3.54 14.01 6.45
N GLU A 96 -3.11 12.75 6.54
CA GLU A 96 -2.99 11.93 5.34
C GLU A 96 -4.32 11.98 4.59
N PRO A 97 -4.30 12.13 3.27
CA PRO A 97 -5.53 12.19 2.50
C PRO A 97 -6.36 10.94 2.81
N LYS A 98 -7.62 11.15 3.16
CA LYS A 98 -8.56 10.08 3.49
C LYS A 98 -9.64 10.01 2.42
N ILE A 99 -10.17 8.82 2.21
CA ILE A 99 -11.37 8.59 1.42
C ILE A 99 -12.43 7.92 2.30
N MET A 100 -13.69 8.11 1.95
CA MET A 100 -14.80 7.45 2.61
C MET A 100 -15.19 6.19 1.84
N LEU A 101 -15.21 5.04 2.52
CA LEU A 101 -15.67 3.77 1.95
C LEU A 101 -16.80 3.20 2.80
N PRO A 102 -17.80 2.56 2.18
CA PRO A 102 -18.81 1.81 2.90
C PRO A 102 -18.15 0.63 3.62
N TYR A 103 -18.45 0.45 4.88
CA TYR A 103 -17.99 -0.64 5.72
C TYR A 103 -19.17 -1.48 6.22
N TYR A 104 -19.04 -2.78 6.05
CA TYR A 104 -20.01 -3.77 6.53
C TYR A 104 -19.40 -4.51 7.72
N PRO A 105 -19.88 -4.23 8.97
CA PRO A 105 -19.31 -4.80 10.21
C PRO A 105 -19.69 -6.25 10.45
N GLN A 106 -20.72 -6.74 9.77
CA GLN A 106 -21.14 -8.13 9.89
C GLN A 106 -20.69 -8.91 8.68
N SER A 107 -19.85 -9.93 8.94
CA SER A 107 -19.67 -11.00 7.98
C SER A 107 -21.03 -11.67 7.80
N ALA A 108 -21.34 -11.93 6.56
CA ALA A 108 -22.54 -12.65 6.21
C ALA A 108 -22.40 -14.13 6.59
N SER A 109 -22.63 -14.46 7.84
CA SER A 109 -22.92 -15.83 8.27
C SER A 109 -24.05 -15.80 9.29
N ALA A 110 -25.27 -15.66 8.81
CA ALA A 110 -26.48 -16.06 9.54
C ALA A 110 -27.64 -16.13 8.57
N GLY A 111 -27.85 -17.28 8.03
CA GLY A 111 -29.04 -17.85 7.44
C GLY A 111 -30.27 -16.95 7.32
N ASN A 112 -30.37 -16.17 6.25
CA ASN A 112 -31.61 -15.71 5.59
C ASN A 112 -31.20 -14.78 4.44
N GLY A 113 -30.96 -15.35 3.29
CA GLY A 113 -30.46 -14.76 2.07
C GLY A 113 -31.01 -13.41 1.68
N ASN A 114 -30.21 -12.40 1.79
CA ASN A 114 -30.19 -11.10 1.09
C ASN A 114 -29.40 -10.01 1.86
N TYR A 115 -28.74 -10.34 2.95
CA TYR A 115 -28.36 -9.38 4.00
C TYR A 115 -26.97 -8.74 3.89
N LEU A 116 -26.10 -9.09 2.93
CA LEU A 116 -24.80 -8.40 2.82
C LEU A 116 -24.95 -6.90 2.54
N PHE A 117 -26.00 -6.49 1.84
CA PHE A 117 -26.22 -5.11 1.44
C PHE A 117 -27.50 -4.48 2.03
N GLU A 118 -28.32 -5.26 2.73
CA GLU A 118 -29.50 -4.75 3.45
C GLU A 118 -29.19 -4.37 4.90
N SER A 119 -28.08 -4.86 5.47
CA SER A 119 -27.57 -4.36 6.75
C SER A 119 -26.98 -2.97 6.56
N SER A 120 -27.26 -2.07 7.47
CA SER A 120 -26.75 -0.70 7.44
C SER A 120 -25.22 -0.68 7.31
N SER A 121 -24.71 -0.22 6.17
CA SER A 121 -23.30 0.07 6.03
C SER A 121 -22.96 1.34 6.80
N GLU A 122 -21.81 1.34 7.45
CA GLU A 122 -21.22 2.52 8.04
C GLU A 122 -20.20 3.11 7.06
N TRP A 123 -20.18 4.42 6.90
CA TRP A 123 -19.14 5.08 6.14
C TRP A 123 -17.94 5.34 7.05
N ARG A 124 -16.75 4.85 6.62
CA ARG A 124 -15.51 5.04 7.37
C ARG A 124 -14.47 5.78 6.55
N ASN A 125 -13.78 6.71 7.21
CA ASN A 125 -12.60 7.37 6.65
C ASN A 125 -11.40 6.43 6.75
N VAL A 126 -10.77 6.14 5.61
CA VAL A 126 -9.57 5.31 5.51
C VAL A 126 -8.46 6.07 4.81
N PRO A 127 -7.19 5.77 5.08
CA PRO A 127 -6.06 6.37 4.37
C PRO A 127 -6.20 6.16 2.86
N LYS A 128 -6.00 7.22 2.09
CA LYS A 128 -6.04 7.16 0.63
C LYS A 128 -4.76 6.54 0.09
N ASN A 129 -4.86 5.40 -0.56
CA ASN A 129 -3.77 4.72 -1.26
C ASN A 129 -4.33 3.99 -2.48
N SER A 130 -3.47 3.38 -3.30
CA SER A 130 -3.88 2.70 -4.53
C SER A 130 -4.93 1.61 -4.31
N LYS A 131 -4.83 0.86 -3.20
CA LYS A 131 -5.80 -0.20 -2.88
C LYS A 131 -7.14 0.36 -2.41
N THR A 132 -7.13 1.39 -1.55
CA THR A 132 -8.36 2.00 -1.05
C THR A 132 -9.09 2.80 -2.12
N GLU A 133 -8.36 3.40 -3.09
CA GLU A 133 -8.96 4.07 -4.25
C GLU A 133 -9.65 3.10 -5.22
N ASP A 134 -9.13 1.87 -5.33
CA ASP A 134 -9.69 0.83 -6.19
C ASP A 134 -10.82 0.03 -5.52
N ALA A 135 -11.02 0.18 -4.21
CA ALA A 135 -12.04 -0.52 -3.46
C ALA A 135 -13.40 0.19 -3.55
N ASP A 136 -14.47 -0.59 -3.69
CA ASP A 136 -15.85 -0.09 -3.65
C ASP A 136 -16.47 -0.17 -2.25
N PHE A 137 -16.00 -1.12 -1.42
CA PHE A 137 -16.46 -1.28 -0.04
C PHE A 137 -15.47 -2.09 0.80
N MET A 138 -15.72 -2.10 2.11
CA MET A 138 -14.98 -2.87 3.09
C MET A 138 -15.89 -3.84 3.81
N LEU A 139 -15.38 -5.02 4.13
CA LEU A 139 -16.09 -6.08 4.84
C LEU A 139 -15.21 -6.66 5.94
N MET A 140 -15.77 -6.88 7.14
CA MET A 140 -15.09 -7.63 8.19
C MET A 140 -15.24 -9.13 7.96
N ILE A 141 -14.13 -9.86 8.06
CA ILE A 141 -14.11 -11.33 7.95
C ILE A 141 -14.53 -11.95 9.29
N SER A 142 -15.33 -13.01 9.22
CA SER A 142 -15.61 -13.89 10.33
C SER A 142 -15.18 -15.31 10.00
N GLY A 143 -14.46 -15.91 10.95
CA GLY A 143 -13.95 -17.27 10.84
C GLY A 143 -12.58 -17.37 10.19
N ASN A 144 -12.02 -18.59 10.19
CA ASN A 144 -10.64 -18.87 9.85
C ASN A 144 -10.45 -19.72 8.60
N SER A 145 -11.48 -19.82 7.75
CA SER A 145 -11.40 -20.69 6.55
C SER A 145 -10.38 -20.21 5.51
N MET A 146 -9.91 -18.97 5.61
CA MET A 146 -8.93 -18.38 4.71
C MET A 146 -7.58 -18.12 5.38
N SER A 147 -7.37 -18.62 6.60
CA SER A 147 -6.07 -18.57 7.28
C SER A 147 -5.02 -19.39 6.52
N PRO A 148 -3.74 -18.96 6.53
CA PRO A 148 -3.19 -17.84 7.30
C PRO A 148 -3.28 -16.48 6.58
N LYS A 149 -3.82 -16.45 5.36
CA LYS A 149 -3.82 -15.23 4.53
C LYS A 149 -4.79 -14.17 5.04
N PHE A 150 -5.93 -14.60 5.56
CA PHE A 150 -6.94 -13.77 6.20
C PHE A 150 -7.38 -14.43 7.50
N SER A 151 -7.54 -13.63 8.53
CA SER A 151 -7.89 -14.05 9.88
C SER A 151 -9.26 -13.50 10.29
N ASP A 152 -9.85 -14.10 11.29
CA ASP A 152 -11.07 -13.58 11.93
C ASP A 152 -10.85 -12.14 12.42
N GLY A 153 -11.78 -11.25 12.09
CA GLY A 153 -11.72 -9.83 12.43
C GLY A 153 -10.95 -8.94 11.44
N ASP A 154 -10.27 -9.50 10.44
CA ASP A 154 -9.62 -8.71 9.39
C ASP A 154 -10.67 -7.91 8.60
N ILE A 155 -10.32 -6.69 8.21
CA ILE A 155 -11.14 -5.87 7.32
C ILE A 155 -10.56 -5.95 5.91
N VAL A 156 -11.31 -6.48 4.97
CA VAL A 156 -10.89 -6.60 3.57
C VAL A 156 -11.45 -5.48 2.71
N LEU A 157 -10.65 -5.09 1.72
CA LEU A 157 -10.99 -4.16 0.66
C LEU A 157 -11.54 -4.95 -0.52
N VAL A 158 -12.72 -4.61 -0.99
CA VAL A 158 -13.43 -5.35 -2.04
C VAL A 158 -13.74 -4.45 -3.21
N LYS A 159 -13.41 -4.90 -4.42
CA LYS A 159 -13.81 -4.30 -5.69
C LYS A 159 -15.00 -5.05 -6.24
N LYS A 160 -16.10 -4.36 -6.48
CA LYS A 160 -17.33 -4.97 -7.03
C LYS A 160 -17.07 -5.53 -8.44
N THR A 161 -17.36 -6.81 -8.58
CA THR A 161 -17.34 -7.49 -9.89
C THR A 161 -18.29 -8.67 -9.85
N PRO A 162 -19.00 -8.96 -10.95
CA PRO A 162 -19.91 -10.12 -11.02
C PRO A 162 -19.18 -11.46 -11.16
N SER A 163 -17.89 -11.45 -11.44
CA SER A 163 -17.06 -12.65 -11.58
C SER A 163 -15.60 -12.34 -11.29
N ILE A 164 -14.86 -13.37 -10.90
CA ILE A 164 -13.41 -13.35 -10.71
C ILE A 164 -12.77 -14.58 -11.38
N PHE A 165 -11.48 -14.52 -11.63
CA PHE A 165 -10.73 -15.61 -12.25
C PHE A 165 -10.29 -16.67 -11.23
N GLU A 166 -9.99 -17.86 -11.74
CA GLU A 166 -9.39 -18.94 -10.95
C GLU A 166 -8.11 -18.47 -10.25
N GLY A 167 -7.98 -18.79 -8.97
CA GLY A 167 -6.89 -18.34 -8.11
C GLY A 167 -7.14 -17.00 -7.41
N GLU A 168 -8.09 -16.19 -7.84
CA GLU A 168 -8.46 -14.95 -7.17
C GLU A 168 -9.35 -15.20 -5.96
N ILE A 169 -9.34 -14.28 -5.01
CA ILE A 169 -10.14 -14.36 -3.79
C ILE A 169 -11.29 -13.39 -3.89
N GLY A 170 -12.48 -13.86 -3.58
CA GLY A 170 -13.69 -13.06 -3.68
C GLY A 170 -14.66 -13.30 -2.54
N ILE A 171 -15.67 -12.45 -2.53
CA ILE A 171 -16.84 -12.56 -1.68
C ILE A 171 -17.95 -13.20 -2.51
N PHE A 172 -18.43 -14.36 -2.05
CA PHE A 172 -19.46 -15.14 -2.70
C PHE A 172 -20.68 -15.28 -1.81
N TYR A 173 -21.84 -15.25 -2.42
CA TYR A 173 -23.11 -15.65 -1.83
C TYR A 173 -23.49 -17.02 -2.36
N ILE A 174 -23.81 -17.95 -1.48
CA ILE A 174 -24.18 -19.33 -1.82
C ILE A 174 -25.36 -19.74 -0.96
N ASP A 175 -26.50 -20.00 -1.59
CA ASP A 175 -27.69 -20.58 -0.98
C ASP A 175 -28.12 -19.92 0.35
N GLY A 176 -27.90 -18.61 0.50
CA GLY A 176 -28.30 -17.86 1.71
C GLY A 176 -27.15 -17.33 2.55
N ASP A 177 -25.94 -17.85 2.37
CA ASP A 177 -24.77 -17.48 3.16
C ASP A 177 -23.71 -16.78 2.32
N ALA A 178 -22.93 -15.87 2.94
CA ALA A 178 -21.81 -15.26 2.27
C ALA A 178 -20.49 -15.84 2.77
N PHE A 179 -19.58 -16.01 1.84
CA PHE A 179 -18.28 -16.62 2.07
C PHE A 179 -17.16 -15.79 1.44
N ILE A 180 -16.02 -15.74 2.12
CA ILE A 180 -14.75 -15.40 1.49
C ILE A 180 -14.05 -16.68 1.09
N LYS A 181 -13.72 -16.85 -0.20
CA LYS A 181 -13.09 -18.05 -0.74
C LYS A 181 -12.20 -17.70 -1.93
N GLN A 182 -11.29 -18.60 -2.27
CA GLN A 182 -10.56 -18.54 -3.52
C GLN A 182 -11.37 -19.27 -4.61
N MET A 183 -11.48 -18.66 -5.80
CA MET A 183 -12.09 -19.28 -6.96
C MET A 183 -11.21 -20.43 -7.46
N GLY A 184 -11.78 -21.59 -7.59
CA GLY A 184 -11.19 -22.78 -8.22
C GLY A 184 -11.96 -23.22 -9.46
N ASN A 185 -11.57 -24.34 -10.05
CA ASN A 185 -12.25 -24.91 -11.21
C ASN A 185 -13.52 -25.64 -10.77
N GLY A 186 -14.66 -24.94 -10.78
CA GLY A 186 -15.96 -25.47 -10.37
C GLY A 186 -16.15 -25.65 -8.86
N GLU A 187 -15.27 -25.09 -8.06
CA GLU A 187 -15.35 -25.09 -6.59
C GLU A 187 -14.82 -23.79 -5.99
N LEU A 188 -15.19 -23.51 -4.76
CA LEU A 188 -14.61 -22.47 -3.95
C LEU A 188 -13.68 -23.08 -2.91
N ILE A 189 -12.43 -22.62 -2.90
CA ILE A 189 -11.35 -23.21 -2.13
C ILE A 189 -11.18 -22.46 -0.81
N SER A 190 -11.12 -23.21 0.30
CA SER A 190 -10.67 -22.75 1.59
C SER A 190 -9.16 -22.80 1.63
N LEU A 191 -8.48 -21.70 2.02
CA LEU A 191 -7.03 -21.69 2.18
C LEU A 191 -6.57 -22.45 3.42
N ASN A 192 -7.43 -22.53 4.43
CA ASN A 192 -7.21 -23.34 5.62
C ASN A 192 -7.66 -24.79 5.35
N PRO A 193 -6.74 -25.77 5.40
CA PRO A 193 -7.05 -27.17 5.12
C PRO A 193 -8.04 -27.81 6.10
N ASP A 194 -8.24 -27.22 7.27
CA ASP A 194 -9.23 -27.69 8.25
C ASP A 194 -10.69 -27.42 7.82
N TYR A 195 -10.87 -26.65 6.75
CA TYR A 195 -12.17 -26.28 6.21
C TYR A 195 -12.37 -26.88 4.81
N PRO A 196 -13.52 -27.53 4.56
CA PRO A 196 -13.78 -28.13 3.24
C PRO A 196 -13.95 -27.08 2.15
N ASN A 197 -13.62 -27.45 0.91
CA ASN A 197 -13.98 -26.69 -0.27
C ASN A 197 -15.50 -26.80 -0.52
N ILE A 198 -16.07 -25.82 -1.23
CA ILE A 198 -17.49 -25.79 -1.59
C ILE A 198 -17.61 -26.09 -3.09
N SER A 199 -18.22 -27.21 -3.46
CA SER A 199 -18.47 -27.55 -4.85
C SER A 199 -19.64 -26.75 -5.41
N LEU A 200 -19.40 -25.97 -6.46
CA LEU A 200 -20.42 -25.13 -7.10
C LEU A 200 -21.50 -25.93 -7.83
N LYS A 201 -21.23 -27.21 -8.16
CA LYS A 201 -22.21 -28.11 -8.83
C LYS A 201 -23.43 -28.40 -7.97
N ASN A 202 -23.30 -28.28 -6.65
CA ASN A 202 -24.35 -28.67 -5.71
C ASN A 202 -25.08 -27.44 -5.13
N CYS A 203 -24.75 -26.22 -5.60
CA CYS A 203 -25.36 -24.98 -5.12
C CYS A 203 -26.47 -24.51 -6.06
N ASN A 204 -27.58 -24.01 -5.48
CA ASN A 204 -28.74 -23.54 -6.26
C ASN A 204 -28.61 -22.05 -6.65
N ASP A 205 -28.03 -21.23 -5.79
CA ASP A 205 -27.81 -19.78 -6.03
C ASP A 205 -26.39 -19.41 -5.65
N VAL A 206 -25.60 -19.06 -6.66
CA VAL A 206 -24.20 -18.65 -6.50
C VAL A 206 -24.03 -17.26 -7.14
N ARG A 207 -23.58 -16.30 -6.36
CA ARG A 207 -23.29 -14.94 -6.83
C ARG A 207 -21.92 -14.49 -6.34
N CYS A 208 -21.15 -13.84 -7.20
CA CYS A 208 -19.95 -13.12 -6.82
C CYS A 208 -20.30 -11.65 -6.53
N PHE A 209 -19.93 -11.16 -5.36
CA PHE A 209 -20.13 -9.77 -4.99
C PHE A 209 -18.92 -8.89 -5.25
N GLY A 210 -17.74 -9.49 -5.37
CA GLY A 210 -16.53 -8.74 -5.66
C GLY A 210 -15.25 -9.50 -5.37
N GLN A 211 -14.17 -8.95 -5.91
CA GLN A 211 -12.81 -9.41 -5.70
C GLN A 211 -12.23 -8.78 -4.44
N VAL A 212 -11.59 -9.58 -3.61
CA VAL A 212 -10.80 -9.08 -2.47
C VAL A 212 -9.44 -8.62 -2.99
N ILE A 213 -9.19 -7.32 -2.90
CA ILE A 213 -7.97 -6.68 -3.43
C ILE A 213 -6.93 -6.35 -2.35
N GLY A 214 -7.27 -6.52 -1.08
CA GLY A 214 -6.34 -6.32 0.03
C GLY A 214 -6.99 -6.39 1.39
N ILE A 215 -6.15 -6.24 2.42
CA ILE A 215 -6.56 -6.04 3.81
C ILE A 215 -6.35 -4.56 4.12
N LEU A 216 -7.24 -3.96 4.89
CA LEU A 216 -7.08 -2.62 5.43
C LEU A 216 -6.06 -2.70 6.58
N ASP A 217 -4.91 -2.10 6.40
CA ASP A 217 -3.92 -1.93 7.47
C ASP A 217 -4.43 -0.84 8.42
N VAL A 218 -4.79 -1.22 9.66
CA VAL A 218 -5.29 -0.32 10.72
C VAL A 218 -4.16 0.11 11.63
#